data_783d6b623be4c309dc8d5efd75308a9b
#
_entry.id   783d6b623be4c309dc8d5efd75308a9b
#
_cell.length_a   1.000
_cell.length_b   1.000
_cell.length_c   1.000
_cell.angle_alpha   90.00
_cell.angle_beta   90.00
_cell.angle_gamma   90.00
#
_symmetry.space_group_name_H-M   'P 1'
#
loop_
_entity.id
_entity.type
_entity.pdbx_description
1 polymer ?
#
loop_
_entity_poly.entity_id
_entity_poly.type
_entity_poly.pdbx_seq_one_letter_code
_entity_poly.pdbx_strand_id
1 'polypeptide(L)'
;MAITLRRFLPIMLAVATAAVAIPATGLEERPPEAPATALRVVLGRALGEHAFLLGEVIRSGVADAPDFDAAADALGDNSADVIGAIEDVYGADAAAAFGEQWNNHVGYIVDYGRALANGDADAAQLASEQLDRYVADFGGFLADALPALPPDAVEGLIGEHVQQLEHVASFSMEDFVSAYGAIRETYAHMFAVGDGLTVGIVSRFPDRFTGRDQAFSPASDLRQTLDRLLGEHTYLAALAMRAILRGETTGETVEAALAANSDELRGTIDSVYGAEAGEAFASLWDEHDAAYVAYVAAVADGQESAAAAALDALAQHRMSFSGYVAEVNPFLSGDAFAALMANHTDNLVRQTDAYDAGEYDLAHDLAREAYVHAGEMSASLAGAIADQFPQLFPDAAVPRSGLPIDLIGAGMLALSAALLAARLASRSSRSPTRRAAPPA
;
A
#
# COMPACT_ATOMS: atom_id res chain seq x y z
N MET A 1 -4.57 0.26 46.30
CA MET A 1 -4.34 1.70 46.29
C MET A 1 -4.94 2.19 44.99
N ALA A 2 -6.13 2.75 45.05
CA ALA A 2 -6.91 3.11 43.87
C ALA A 2 -6.36 4.39 43.25
N ILE A 3 -5.84 4.33 42.05
CA ILE A 3 -5.43 5.51 41.26
C ILE A 3 -6.50 5.72 40.20
N THR A 4 -7.27 6.65 40.49
CA THR A 4 -8.26 7.54 39.92
C THR A 4 -8.31 7.60 38.37
N LEU A 5 -9.34 6.96 37.86
CA LEU A 5 -9.93 7.12 36.50
C LEU A 5 -10.78 8.42 36.39
N ARG A 6 -10.30 9.54 36.86
CA ARG A 6 -11.13 10.77 36.98
C ARG A 6 -10.60 12.02 36.30
N ARG A 7 -9.71 11.90 35.28
CA ARG A 7 -9.16 13.10 34.61
C ARG A 7 -9.39 13.17 33.10
N PHE A 8 -10.08 12.22 32.49
CA PHE A 8 -10.33 12.23 31.03
C PHE A 8 -11.76 12.61 30.62
N LEU A 9 -12.66 12.92 31.55
CA LEU A 9 -14.07 13.20 31.24
C LEU A 9 -14.43 14.65 30.84
N PRO A 10 -13.62 15.70 31.03
CA PRO A 10 -14.03 17.04 30.60
C PRO A 10 -13.61 17.45 29.17
N ILE A 11 -12.76 16.68 28.47
CA ILE A 11 -12.29 17.05 27.11
C ILE A 11 -13.29 16.59 26.03
N MET A 12 -14.03 15.52 26.28
CA MET A 12 -15.02 14.95 25.35
C MET A 12 -16.31 15.78 25.16
N LEU A 13 -16.54 16.82 25.96
CA LEU A 13 -17.84 17.56 25.95
C LEU A 13 -17.81 18.81 25.04
N ALA A 14 -16.68 19.21 24.48
CA ALA A 14 -16.57 20.41 23.64
C ALA A 14 -16.82 20.16 22.15
N VAL A 15 -16.62 18.93 21.66
CA VAL A 15 -16.85 18.58 20.23
C VAL A 15 -18.31 18.23 19.95
N ALA A 16 -19.09 17.86 20.97
CA ALA A 16 -20.47 17.38 20.83
C ALA A 16 -21.53 18.47 20.53
N THR A 17 -21.16 19.75 20.48
CA THR A 17 -22.17 20.83 20.31
C THR A 17 -22.45 21.25 18.86
N ALA A 18 -21.83 20.65 17.87
CA ALA A 18 -22.11 20.87 16.46
C ALA A 18 -22.79 19.68 15.75
N ALA A 19 -23.18 18.65 16.47
CA ALA A 19 -23.94 17.54 15.89
C ALA A 19 -25.35 18.01 15.56
N VAL A 20 -25.56 18.50 14.35
CA VAL A 20 -26.90 18.57 13.75
C VAL A 20 -27.40 17.14 13.67
N ALA A 21 -28.41 16.79 14.43
CA ALA A 21 -29.09 15.50 14.36
C ALA A 21 -29.71 15.38 12.96
N ILE A 22 -29.00 14.74 12.03
CA ILE A 22 -29.53 14.35 10.74
C ILE A 22 -30.34 13.08 10.98
N PRO A 23 -31.66 13.06 10.66
CA PRO A 23 -32.45 11.87 10.83
C PRO A 23 -31.92 10.76 9.92
N ALA A 24 -31.79 9.55 10.46
CA ALA A 24 -31.28 8.35 9.76
C ALA A 24 -32.21 7.82 8.64
N THR A 25 -33.16 8.63 8.18
CA THR A 25 -34.14 8.28 7.16
C THR A 25 -33.89 9.11 5.91
N GLY A 26 -33.21 8.52 4.93
CA GLY A 26 -33.07 9.11 3.60
C GLY A 26 -31.64 9.28 3.09
N LEU A 27 -30.72 8.37 3.43
CA LEU A 27 -29.46 8.31 2.70
C LEU A 27 -29.80 7.77 1.30
N GLU A 28 -29.88 8.66 0.32
CA GLU A 28 -29.90 8.24 -1.10
C GLU A 28 -28.66 7.38 -1.36
N GLU A 29 -28.86 6.26 -2.07
CA GLU A 29 -27.73 5.45 -2.51
C GLU A 29 -26.78 6.37 -3.30
N ARG A 30 -25.52 6.43 -2.85
CA ARG A 30 -24.51 7.22 -3.58
C ARG A 30 -24.32 6.59 -4.95
N PRO A 31 -24.24 7.38 -6.03
CA PRO A 31 -23.97 6.85 -7.36
C PRO A 31 -22.65 6.08 -7.36
N PRO A 32 -22.49 5.08 -8.23
CA PRO A 32 -21.23 4.36 -8.39
C PRO A 32 -20.10 5.32 -8.73
N GLU A 33 -18.89 4.98 -8.32
CA GLU A 33 -17.68 5.73 -8.64
C GLU A 33 -17.55 5.93 -10.15
N ALA A 34 -17.18 7.13 -10.59
CA ALA A 34 -16.99 7.40 -12.00
C ALA A 34 -15.83 6.56 -12.57
N PRO A 35 -15.95 6.00 -13.79
CA PRO A 35 -14.92 5.16 -14.38
C PRO A 35 -13.51 5.79 -14.41
N ALA A 36 -13.42 7.11 -14.58
CA ALA A 36 -12.14 7.82 -14.54
C ALA A 36 -11.54 7.87 -13.11
N THR A 37 -12.37 8.00 -12.07
CA THR A 37 -11.94 7.95 -10.67
C THR A 37 -11.47 6.54 -10.30
N ALA A 38 -12.22 5.50 -10.69
CA ALA A 38 -11.84 4.12 -10.48
C ALA A 38 -10.50 3.79 -11.14
N LEU A 39 -10.27 4.27 -12.38
CA LEU A 39 -8.98 4.12 -13.07
C LEU A 39 -7.84 4.77 -12.30
N ARG A 40 -8.03 5.99 -11.78
CA ARG A 40 -7.03 6.71 -10.98
C ARG A 40 -6.62 5.91 -9.74
N VAL A 41 -7.60 5.39 -9.01
CA VAL A 41 -7.37 4.57 -7.81
C VAL A 41 -6.59 3.29 -8.16
N VAL A 42 -7.03 2.58 -9.21
CA VAL A 42 -6.39 1.34 -9.65
C VAL A 42 -4.93 1.57 -10.05
N LEU A 43 -4.65 2.59 -10.86
CA LEU A 43 -3.29 2.92 -11.29
C LEU A 43 -2.42 3.34 -10.12
N GLY A 44 -2.89 4.25 -9.27
CA GLY A 44 -2.13 4.69 -8.09
C GLY A 44 -1.74 3.52 -7.19
N ARG A 45 -2.69 2.64 -6.91
CA ARG A 45 -2.45 1.46 -6.06
C ARG A 45 -1.52 0.43 -6.71
N ALA A 46 -1.75 0.06 -7.97
CA ALA A 46 -0.94 -0.96 -8.64
C ALA A 46 0.52 -0.51 -8.83
N LEU A 47 0.73 0.76 -9.17
CA LEU A 47 2.05 1.34 -9.34
C LEU A 47 2.74 1.61 -7.99
N GLY A 48 2.00 2.04 -6.97
CA GLY A 48 2.52 2.16 -5.61
C GLY A 48 2.96 0.80 -5.06
N GLU A 49 2.14 -0.25 -5.20
CA GLU A 49 2.51 -1.61 -4.82
C GLU A 49 3.79 -2.07 -5.53
N HIS A 50 3.90 -1.80 -6.84
CA HIS A 50 5.11 -2.08 -7.61
C HIS A 50 6.36 -1.47 -6.96
N ALA A 51 6.32 -0.21 -6.57
CA ALA A 51 7.46 0.47 -5.96
C ALA A 51 7.90 -0.19 -4.64
N PHE A 52 6.96 -0.57 -3.78
CA PHE A 52 7.30 -1.27 -2.54
C PHE A 52 7.88 -2.65 -2.78
N LEU A 53 7.25 -3.45 -3.64
CA LEU A 53 7.70 -4.81 -3.95
C LEU A 53 9.08 -4.79 -4.61
N LEU A 54 9.33 -3.81 -5.47
CA LEU A 54 10.65 -3.65 -6.07
C LEU A 54 11.71 -3.24 -5.04
N GLY A 55 11.35 -2.33 -4.11
CA GLY A 55 12.19 -1.98 -2.97
C GLY A 55 12.52 -3.19 -2.10
N GLU A 56 11.56 -4.10 -1.86
CA GLU A 56 11.78 -5.35 -1.14
C GLU A 56 12.73 -6.31 -1.87
N VAL A 57 12.55 -6.48 -3.17
CA VAL A 57 13.45 -7.31 -3.98
C VAL A 57 14.87 -6.76 -3.96
N ILE A 58 15.05 -5.45 -4.09
CA ILE A 58 16.35 -4.80 -3.99
C ILE A 58 16.97 -5.05 -2.62
N ARG A 59 16.22 -4.75 -1.55
CA ARG A 59 16.71 -4.87 -0.17
C ARG A 59 17.06 -6.32 0.19
N SER A 60 16.17 -7.26 -0.13
CA SER A 60 16.39 -8.68 0.14
C SER A 60 17.56 -9.24 -0.67
N GLY A 61 17.72 -8.78 -1.91
CA GLY A 61 18.85 -9.14 -2.76
C GLY A 61 20.19 -8.61 -2.26
N VAL A 62 20.22 -7.36 -1.82
CA VAL A 62 21.41 -6.73 -1.22
C VAL A 62 21.80 -7.41 0.11
N ALA A 63 20.82 -7.79 0.92
CA ALA A 63 21.05 -8.44 2.21
C ALA A 63 21.27 -9.96 2.12
N ASP A 64 21.23 -10.57 0.94
CA ASP A 64 21.23 -12.04 0.74
C ASP A 64 20.17 -12.72 1.65
N ALA A 65 18.97 -12.11 1.69
CA ALA A 65 17.92 -12.51 2.59
C ALA A 65 17.21 -13.79 2.11
N PRO A 66 16.73 -14.63 3.03
CA PRO A 66 16.17 -15.95 2.68
C PRO A 66 14.81 -15.86 1.95
N ASP A 67 14.14 -14.70 1.99
CA ASP A 67 12.87 -14.41 1.35
C ASP A 67 12.99 -13.75 -0.04
N PHE A 68 14.21 -13.65 -0.61
CA PHE A 68 14.43 -13.01 -1.90
C PHE A 68 13.57 -13.60 -3.03
N ASP A 69 13.49 -14.93 -3.13
CA ASP A 69 12.71 -15.60 -4.18
C ASP A 69 11.21 -15.29 -4.01
N ALA A 70 10.70 -15.27 -2.76
CA ALA A 70 9.31 -14.95 -2.47
C ALA A 70 8.99 -13.47 -2.75
N ALA A 71 9.92 -12.55 -2.46
CA ALA A 71 9.79 -11.14 -2.82
C ALA A 71 9.75 -10.95 -4.34
N ALA A 72 10.61 -11.65 -5.07
CA ALA A 72 10.65 -11.62 -6.55
C ALA A 72 9.36 -12.20 -7.17
N ASP A 73 8.81 -13.28 -6.60
CA ASP A 73 7.54 -13.87 -7.03
C ASP A 73 6.37 -12.89 -6.80
N ALA A 74 6.30 -12.21 -5.65
CA ALA A 74 5.29 -11.20 -5.37
C ALA A 74 5.36 -10.00 -6.34
N LEU A 75 6.57 -9.54 -6.67
CA LEU A 75 6.78 -8.49 -7.70
C LEU A 75 6.35 -8.98 -9.08
N GLY A 76 6.61 -10.25 -9.42
CA GLY A 76 6.17 -10.87 -10.66
C GLY A 76 4.65 -10.89 -10.77
N ASP A 77 3.95 -11.17 -9.67
CA ASP A 77 2.50 -11.16 -9.59
C ASP A 77 1.92 -9.75 -9.78
N ASN A 78 2.49 -8.73 -9.11
CA ASN A 78 2.11 -7.34 -9.36
C ASN A 78 2.36 -6.91 -10.81
N SER A 79 3.50 -7.31 -11.39
CA SER A 79 3.79 -7.03 -12.80
C SER A 79 2.76 -7.65 -13.74
N ALA A 80 2.28 -8.86 -13.44
CA ALA A 80 1.21 -9.50 -14.22
C ALA A 80 -0.12 -8.73 -14.08
N ASP A 81 -0.43 -8.23 -12.89
CA ASP A 81 -1.64 -7.42 -12.65
C ASP A 81 -1.58 -6.08 -13.43
N VAL A 82 -0.44 -5.40 -13.44
CA VAL A 82 -0.24 -4.15 -14.21
C VAL A 82 -0.37 -4.43 -15.72
N ILE A 83 0.30 -5.48 -16.23
CA ILE A 83 0.21 -5.86 -17.65
C ILE A 83 -1.22 -6.23 -18.03
N GLY A 84 -1.94 -6.95 -17.16
CA GLY A 84 -3.36 -7.27 -17.35
C GLY A 84 -4.25 -6.03 -17.43
N ALA A 85 -3.99 -5.02 -16.59
CA ALA A 85 -4.71 -3.74 -16.68
C ALA A 85 -4.46 -3.01 -18.02
N ILE A 86 -3.26 -3.09 -18.56
CA ILE A 86 -2.95 -2.55 -19.89
C ILE A 86 -3.66 -3.36 -20.98
N GLU A 87 -3.73 -4.69 -20.86
CA GLU A 87 -4.48 -5.55 -21.79
C GLU A 87 -5.95 -5.15 -21.85
N ASP A 88 -6.56 -4.93 -20.71
CA ASP A 88 -7.96 -4.50 -20.62
C ASP A 88 -8.22 -3.18 -21.33
N VAL A 89 -7.28 -2.24 -21.28
CA VAL A 89 -7.45 -0.91 -21.89
C VAL A 89 -7.08 -0.89 -23.37
N TYR A 90 -5.94 -1.48 -23.72
CA TYR A 90 -5.31 -1.33 -25.04
C TYR A 90 -5.30 -2.61 -25.88
N GLY A 91 -5.64 -3.76 -25.28
CA GLY A 91 -5.65 -5.07 -25.92
C GLY A 91 -4.31 -5.81 -25.84
N ALA A 92 -4.33 -7.11 -26.22
CA ALA A 92 -3.23 -8.04 -25.97
C ALA A 92 -1.90 -7.65 -26.65
N ASP A 93 -1.90 -7.12 -27.87
CA ASP A 93 -0.67 -6.73 -28.58
C ASP A 93 0.05 -5.58 -27.86
N ALA A 94 -0.71 -4.58 -27.37
CA ALA A 94 -0.16 -3.46 -26.62
C ALA A 94 0.33 -3.92 -25.22
N ALA A 95 -0.39 -4.82 -24.57
CA ALA A 95 0.01 -5.39 -23.29
C ALA A 95 1.32 -6.21 -23.42
N ALA A 96 1.49 -6.97 -24.50
CA ALA A 96 2.72 -7.70 -24.75
C ALA A 96 3.93 -6.76 -24.95
N ALA A 97 3.75 -5.69 -25.75
CA ALA A 97 4.80 -4.70 -25.97
C ALA A 97 5.15 -3.90 -24.70
N PHE A 98 4.14 -3.53 -23.91
CA PHE A 98 4.33 -2.91 -22.59
C PHE A 98 5.06 -3.86 -21.64
N GLY A 99 4.63 -5.13 -21.55
CA GLY A 99 5.18 -6.12 -20.64
C GLY A 99 6.65 -6.43 -20.92
N GLU A 100 7.10 -6.41 -22.19
CA GLU A 100 8.50 -6.53 -22.53
C GLU A 100 9.32 -5.39 -21.93
N GLN A 101 8.91 -4.15 -22.11
CA GLN A 101 9.59 -2.98 -21.56
C GLN A 101 9.54 -2.98 -20.02
N TRP A 102 8.37 -3.27 -19.46
CA TRP A 102 8.15 -3.34 -18.02
C TRP A 102 9.06 -4.35 -17.33
N ASN A 103 9.15 -5.57 -17.85
CA ASN A 103 9.99 -6.61 -17.27
C ASN A 103 11.48 -6.31 -17.42
N ASN A 104 11.89 -5.61 -18.49
CA ASN A 104 13.27 -5.22 -18.68
C ASN A 104 13.77 -4.28 -17.58
N HIS A 105 12.98 -3.25 -17.19
CA HIS A 105 13.45 -2.34 -16.14
C HIS A 105 13.53 -3.02 -14.76
N VAL A 106 12.59 -3.92 -14.46
CA VAL A 106 12.68 -4.76 -13.25
C VAL A 106 13.99 -5.55 -13.25
N GLY A 107 14.34 -6.16 -14.38
CA GLY A 107 15.62 -6.87 -14.52
C GLY A 107 16.82 -5.98 -14.28
N TYR A 108 16.86 -4.81 -14.91
CA TYR A 108 17.99 -3.89 -14.80
C TYR A 108 18.21 -3.36 -13.39
N ILE A 109 17.13 -3.02 -12.65
CA ILE A 109 17.27 -2.52 -11.27
C ILE A 109 17.70 -3.64 -10.31
N VAL A 110 17.24 -4.87 -10.52
CA VAL A 110 17.69 -6.04 -9.75
C VAL A 110 19.18 -6.33 -10.02
N ASP A 111 19.61 -6.23 -11.27
CA ASP A 111 21.01 -6.40 -11.64
C ASP A 111 21.89 -5.28 -11.05
N TYR A 112 21.38 -4.04 -11.02
CA TYR A 112 22.05 -2.91 -10.36
C TYR A 112 22.27 -3.17 -8.87
N GLY A 113 21.21 -3.55 -8.14
CA GLY A 113 21.30 -3.86 -6.71
C GLY A 113 22.25 -5.02 -6.41
N ARG A 114 22.23 -6.09 -7.22
CA ARG A 114 23.17 -7.21 -7.10
C ARG A 114 24.61 -6.81 -7.37
N ALA A 115 24.84 -5.96 -8.36
CA ALA A 115 26.18 -5.47 -8.67
C ALA A 115 26.76 -4.65 -7.51
N LEU A 116 25.94 -3.77 -6.90
CA LEU A 116 26.34 -3.03 -5.69
C LEU A 116 26.67 -3.98 -4.53
N ALA A 117 25.82 -4.96 -4.25
CA ALA A 117 26.03 -5.94 -3.18
C ALA A 117 27.35 -6.74 -3.35
N ASN A 118 27.73 -7.03 -4.60
CA ASN A 118 28.98 -7.73 -4.93
C ASN A 118 30.21 -6.80 -5.05
N GLY A 119 30.04 -5.49 -4.97
CA GLY A 119 31.10 -4.51 -5.18
C GLY A 119 31.59 -4.47 -6.65
N ASP A 120 30.76 -4.90 -7.61
CA ASP A 120 31.07 -4.92 -9.05
C ASP A 120 30.66 -3.60 -9.70
N ALA A 121 31.58 -2.62 -9.69
CA ALA A 121 31.33 -1.29 -10.23
C ALA A 121 31.08 -1.30 -11.76
N ASP A 122 31.71 -2.21 -12.52
CA ASP A 122 31.49 -2.28 -13.95
C ASP A 122 30.08 -2.79 -14.28
N ALA A 123 29.60 -3.81 -13.55
CA ALA A 123 28.23 -4.32 -13.69
C ALA A 123 27.20 -3.31 -13.23
N ALA A 124 27.44 -2.59 -12.13
CA ALA A 124 26.55 -1.52 -11.66
C ALA A 124 26.41 -0.40 -12.70
N GLN A 125 27.53 0.07 -13.25
CA GLN A 125 27.51 1.06 -14.32
C GLN A 125 26.74 0.57 -15.56
N LEU A 126 26.93 -0.67 -15.99
CA LEU A 126 26.22 -1.25 -17.13
C LEU A 126 24.71 -1.28 -16.89
N ALA A 127 24.27 -1.67 -15.71
CA ALA A 127 22.85 -1.71 -15.35
C ALA A 127 22.24 -0.29 -15.31
N SER A 128 22.94 0.70 -14.74
CA SER A 128 22.50 2.10 -14.76
C SER A 128 22.38 2.65 -16.18
N GLU A 129 23.36 2.37 -17.07
CA GLU A 129 23.27 2.74 -18.50
C GLU A 129 22.10 2.06 -19.22
N GLN A 130 21.67 0.86 -18.79
CA GLN A 130 20.48 0.19 -19.32
C GLN A 130 19.21 0.87 -18.84
N LEU A 131 19.17 1.31 -17.58
CA LEU A 131 18.07 2.09 -17.01
C LEU A 131 17.93 3.46 -17.71
N ASP A 132 19.03 4.15 -18.00
CA ASP A 132 18.99 5.41 -18.75
C ASP A 132 18.38 5.22 -20.15
N ARG A 133 18.76 4.14 -20.85
CA ARG A 133 18.15 3.83 -22.15
C ARG A 133 16.68 3.48 -22.03
N TYR A 134 16.32 2.71 -20.99
CA TYR A 134 14.92 2.40 -20.71
C TYR A 134 14.07 3.66 -20.50
N VAL A 135 14.55 4.66 -19.77
CA VAL A 135 13.83 5.93 -19.57
C VAL A 135 13.45 6.55 -20.92
N ALA A 136 14.38 6.64 -21.86
CA ALA A 136 14.13 7.21 -23.18
C ALA A 136 13.18 6.34 -24.03
N ASP A 137 13.43 5.02 -24.07
CA ASP A 137 12.69 4.09 -24.92
C ASP A 137 11.25 3.92 -24.42
N PHE A 138 11.06 3.71 -23.10
CA PHE A 138 9.75 3.55 -22.49
C PHE A 138 8.99 4.87 -22.41
N GLY A 139 9.67 5.98 -22.13
CA GLY A 139 9.10 7.32 -22.20
C GLY A 139 8.52 7.63 -23.57
N GLY A 140 9.28 7.34 -24.64
CA GLY A 140 8.80 7.44 -26.02
C GLY A 140 7.61 6.53 -26.33
N PHE A 141 7.67 5.28 -25.89
CA PHE A 141 6.55 4.33 -26.03
C PHE A 141 5.26 4.80 -25.35
N LEU A 142 5.35 5.34 -24.13
CA LEU A 142 4.20 5.88 -23.42
C LEU A 142 3.69 7.18 -24.05
N ALA A 143 4.57 8.07 -24.53
CA ALA A 143 4.18 9.31 -25.20
C ALA A 143 3.38 9.02 -26.49
N ASP A 144 3.78 7.98 -27.25
CA ASP A 144 3.04 7.54 -28.44
C ASP A 144 1.66 6.96 -28.07
N ALA A 145 1.57 6.23 -26.95
CA ALA A 145 0.31 5.66 -26.45
C ALA A 145 -0.62 6.74 -25.85
N LEU A 146 -0.06 7.82 -25.31
CA LEU A 146 -0.74 8.88 -24.55
C LEU A 146 -0.47 10.29 -25.13
N PRO A 147 -0.91 10.58 -26.36
CA PRO A 147 -0.54 11.82 -27.06
C PRO A 147 -1.06 13.12 -26.41
N ALA A 148 -1.89 13.01 -25.36
CA ALA A 148 -2.32 14.15 -24.55
C ALA A 148 -1.27 14.58 -23.51
N LEU A 149 -0.25 13.75 -23.26
CA LEU A 149 0.84 14.07 -22.34
C LEU A 149 2.05 14.58 -23.11
N PRO A 150 2.71 15.66 -22.64
CA PRO A 150 3.98 16.10 -23.22
C PRO A 150 5.06 15.00 -23.07
N PRO A 151 5.80 14.64 -24.11
CA PRO A 151 6.84 13.61 -24.03
C PRO A 151 7.86 13.87 -22.92
N ASP A 152 8.36 15.09 -22.80
CA ASP A 152 9.33 15.48 -21.77
C ASP A 152 8.79 15.25 -20.33
N ALA A 153 7.46 15.41 -20.13
CA ALA A 153 6.84 15.17 -18.85
C ALA A 153 6.77 13.66 -18.53
N VAL A 154 6.51 12.82 -19.55
CA VAL A 154 6.50 11.36 -19.39
C VAL A 154 7.91 10.85 -19.09
N GLU A 155 8.92 11.25 -19.86
CA GLU A 155 10.33 10.93 -19.62
C GLU A 155 10.77 11.38 -18.21
N GLY A 156 10.37 12.60 -17.80
CA GLY A 156 10.68 13.12 -16.48
C GLY A 156 10.13 12.24 -15.35
N LEU A 157 8.88 11.82 -15.44
CA LEU A 157 8.26 10.94 -14.43
C LEU A 157 8.96 9.56 -14.36
N ILE A 158 9.27 8.97 -15.50
CA ILE A 158 9.94 7.66 -15.54
C ILE A 158 11.41 7.78 -15.07
N GLY A 159 12.10 8.85 -15.47
CA GLY A 159 13.47 9.11 -15.04
C GLY A 159 13.58 9.34 -13.53
N GLU A 160 12.67 10.09 -12.94
CA GLU A 160 12.61 10.28 -11.50
C GLU A 160 12.37 8.96 -10.75
N HIS A 161 11.45 8.12 -11.24
CA HIS A 161 11.22 6.80 -10.68
C HIS A 161 12.50 5.93 -10.69
N VAL A 162 13.18 5.85 -11.83
CA VAL A 162 14.43 5.08 -11.95
C VAL A 162 15.49 5.60 -11.00
N GLN A 163 15.70 6.92 -10.93
CA GLN A 163 16.66 7.54 -10.01
C GLN A 163 16.36 7.21 -8.54
N GLN A 164 15.08 7.24 -8.15
CA GLN A 164 14.65 6.89 -6.79
C GLN A 164 14.93 5.42 -6.47
N LEU A 165 14.76 4.51 -7.42
CA LEU A 165 15.10 3.08 -7.25
C LEU A 165 16.62 2.86 -7.12
N GLU A 166 17.44 3.60 -7.85
CA GLU A 166 18.89 3.57 -7.66
C GLU A 166 19.29 4.08 -6.26
N HIS A 167 18.56 5.07 -5.71
CA HIS A 167 18.73 5.51 -4.32
C HIS A 167 18.31 4.41 -3.32
N VAL A 168 17.20 3.72 -3.54
CA VAL A 168 16.80 2.57 -2.71
C VAL A 168 17.91 1.53 -2.67
N ALA A 169 18.48 1.17 -3.82
CA ALA A 169 19.57 0.20 -3.89
C ALA A 169 20.83 0.67 -3.16
N SER A 170 21.21 1.94 -3.33
CA SER A 170 22.38 2.53 -2.66
C SER A 170 22.21 2.59 -1.16
N PHE A 171 21.07 3.11 -0.68
CA PHE A 171 20.78 3.24 0.75
C PHE A 171 20.57 1.89 1.44
N SER A 172 20.09 0.86 0.73
CA SER A 172 19.99 -0.49 1.28
C SER A 172 21.37 -1.08 1.65
N MET A 173 22.45 -0.51 1.12
CA MET A 173 23.82 -0.85 1.50
C MET A 173 24.32 -0.07 2.72
N GLU A 174 23.65 1.00 3.13
CA GLU A 174 24.12 1.92 4.17
C GLU A 174 23.39 1.69 5.51
N ASP A 175 22.11 2.01 5.56
CA ASP A 175 21.30 1.89 6.75
C ASP A 175 19.81 1.74 6.45
N PHE A 176 19.12 1.15 7.44
CA PHE A 176 17.69 0.86 7.39
C PHE A 176 16.82 2.12 7.22
N VAL A 177 17.11 3.20 7.92
CA VAL A 177 16.25 4.41 7.93
C VAL A 177 16.32 5.12 6.58
N SER A 178 17.53 5.25 6.01
CA SER A 178 17.72 5.85 4.68
C SER A 178 17.05 5.04 3.59
N ALA A 179 17.16 3.69 3.63
CA ALA A 179 16.48 2.81 2.69
C ALA A 179 14.94 2.95 2.77
N TYR A 180 14.39 3.02 3.99
CA TYR A 180 12.95 3.25 4.21
C TYR A 180 12.49 4.60 3.68
N GLY A 181 13.26 5.66 3.92
CA GLY A 181 12.98 6.98 3.37
C GLY A 181 12.88 6.95 1.85
N ALA A 182 13.87 6.33 1.19
CA ALA A 182 13.89 6.19 -0.27
C ALA A 182 12.71 5.36 -0.81
N ILE A 183 12.33 4.28 -0.13
CA ILE A 183 11.15 3.48 -0.51
C ILE A 183 9.87 4.33 -0.39
N ARG A 184 9.71 5.13 0.66
CA ARG A 184 8.56 6.03 0.82
C ARG A 184 8.48 7.07 -0.29
N GLU A 185 9.60 7.66 -0.67
CA GLU A 185 9.67 8.64 -1.76
C GLU A 185 9.25 8.04 -3.09
N THR A 186 9.80 6.88 -3.46
CA THR A 186 9.43 6.22 -4.71
C THR A 186 7.98 5.74 -4.73
N TYR A 187 7.47 5.26 -3.59
CA TYR A 187 6.05 4.90 -3.47
C TYR A 187 5.12 6.09 -3.70
N ALA A 188 5.37 7.21 -3.04
CA ALA A 188 4.56 8.42 -3.21
C ALA A 188 4.63 8.95 -4.66
N HIS A 189 5.81 8.90 -5.28
CA HIS A 189 6.01 9.29 -6.67
C HIS A 189 5.18 8.44 -7.63
N MET A 190 5.04 7.14 -7.40
CA MET A 190 4.27 6.26 -8.26
C MET A 190 2.76 6.57 -8.27
N PHE A 191 2.21 7.18 -7.22
CA PHE A 191 0.87 7.75 -7.26
C PHE A 191 0.77 8.95 -8.21
N ALA A 192 1.80 9.80 -8.26
CA ALA A 192 1.84 10.90 -9.22
C ALA A 192 1.99 10.39 -10.68
N VAL A 193 2.75 9.33 -10.90
CA VAL A 193 2.81 8.63 -12.19
C VAL A 193 1.42 8.11 -12.58
N GLY A 194 0.71 7.47 -11.65
CA GLY A 194 -0.67 6.98 -11.84
C GLY A 194 -1.65 8.11 -12.21
N ASP A 195 -1.52 9.27 -11.58
CA ASP A 195 -2.30 10.47 -11.92
C ASP A 195 -2.03 10.94 -13.35
N GLY A 196 -0.75 11.03 -13.75
CA GLY A 196 -0.36 11.38 -15.12
C GLY A 196 -0.90 10.40 -16.15
N LEU A 197 -0.75 9.10 -15.91
CA LEU A 197 -1.31 8.06 -16.79
C LEU A 197 -2.84 8.12 -16.86
N THR A 198 -3.52 8.39 -15.75
CA THR A 198 -4.98 8.61 -15.73
C THR A 198 -5.39 9.72 -16.67
N VAL A 199 -4.73 10.89 -16.61
CA VAL A 199 -5.01 12.02 -17.51
C VAL A 199 -4.84 11.60 -18.96
N GLY A 200 -3.77 10.89 -19.30
CA GLY A 200 -3.49 10.42 -20.65
C GLY A 200 -4.54 9.41 -21.15
N ILE A 201 -4.85 8.39 -20.37
CA ILE A 201 -5.79 7.33 -20.72
C ILE A 201 -7.23 7.86 -20.86
N VAL A 202 -7.69 8.67 -19.91
CA VAL A 202 -9.03 9.29 -19.95
C VAL A 202 -9.16 10.20 -21.19
N SER A 203 -8.09 10.94 -21.54
CA SER A 203 -8.08 11.78 -22.74
C SER A 203 -8.12 10.94 -24.03
N ARG A 204 -7.52 9.76 -24.04
CA ARG A 204 -7.49 8.83 -25.18
C ARG A 204 -8.81 8.10 -25.37
N PHE A 205 -9.48 7.73 -24.25
CA PHE A 205 -10.70 6.92 -24.24
C PHE A 205 -11.84 7.58 -23.45
N PRO A 206 -12.28 8.81 -23.84
CA PRO A 206 -13.24 9.59 -23.05
C PRO A 206 -14.61 8.94 -22.92
N ASP A 207 -15.02 8.13 -23.90
CA ASP A 207 -16.31 7.42 -23.86
C ASP A 207 -16.29 6.22 -22.92
N ARG A 208 -15.11 5.65 -22.68
CA ARG A 208 -14.93 4.52 -21.75
C ARG A 208 -14.73 4.99 -20.31
N PHE A 209 -13.92 6.03 -20.12
CA PHE A 209 -13.59 6.59 -18.83
C PHE A 209 -14.28 7.94 -18.63
N THR A 210 -15.58 7.90 -18.40
CA THR A 210 -16.38 9.09 -18.09
C THR A 210 -16.09 9.61 -16.68
N GLY A 211 -16.42 10.89 -16.42
CA GLY A 211 -16.23 11.50 -15.10
C GLY A 211 -14.82 12.05 -14.87
N ARG A 212 -14.18 12.58 -15.90
CA ARG A 212 -12.83 13.15 -15.82
C ARG A 212 -12.68 14.18 -14.70
N ASP A 213 -13.64 15.10 -14.57
CA ASP A 213 -13.59 16.15 -13.54
C ASP A 213 -13.75 15.57 -12.14
N GLN A 214 -14.46 14.43 -12.00
CA GLN A 214 -14.62 13.71 -10.75
C GLN A 214 -13.33 12.98 -10.35
N ALA A 215 -12.54 12.51 -11.31
CA ALA A 215 -11.28 11.82 -11.05
C ALA A 215 -10.27 12.69 -10.29
N PHE A 216 -10.36 14.01 -10.42
CA PHE A 216 -9.48 14.99 -9.77
C PHE A 216 -10.29 15.97 -8.90
N SER A 217 -11.40 15.50 -8.33
CA SER A 217 -12.18 16.26 -7.36
C SER A 217 -11.59 16.14 -5.95
N PRO A 218 -11.92 17.06 -5.02
CA PRO A 218 -11.47 16.98 -3.63
C PRO A 218 -11.79 15.64 -2.95
N ALA A 219 -12.92 15.00 -3.30
CA ALA A 219 -13.27 13.68 -2.77
C ALA A 219 -12.37 12.57 -3.31
N SER A 220 -12.03 12.62 -4.60
CA SER A 220 -11.08 11.68 -5.21
C SER A 220 -9.66 11.90 -4.67
N ASP A 221 -9.25 13.15 -4.42
CA ASP A 221 -7.96 13.47 -3.82
C ASP A 221 -7.85 12.95 -2.38
N LEU A 222 -8.92 13.10 -1.58
CA LEU A 222 -8.99 12.51 -0.24
C LEU A 222 -8.86 10.98 -0.30
N ARG A 223 -9.60 10.34 -1.22
CA ARG A 223 -9.54 8.90 -1.43
C ARG A 223 -8.11 8.46 -1.81
N GLN A 224 -7.49 9.11 -2.77
CA GLN A 224 -6.14 8.82 -3.23
C GLN A 224 -5.09 9.02 -2.12
N THR A 225 -5.25 10.07 -1.31
CA THR A 225 -4.38 10.34 -0.15
C THR A 225 -4.49 9.22 0.89
N LEU A 226 -5.71 8.80 1.24
CA LEU A 226 -5.91 7.70 2.19
C LEU A 226 -5.43 6.36 1.62
N ASP A 227 -5.66 6.07 0.33
CA ASP A 227 -5.12 4.87 -0.34
C ASP A 227 -3.60 4.84 -0.27
N ARG A 228 -2.95 5.98 -0.54
CA ARG A 228 -1.49 6.10 -0.43
C ARG A 228 -1.02 5.85 1.00
N LEU A 229 -1.56 6.57 1.97
CA LEU A 229 -1.05 6.53 3.34
C LEU A 229 -1.35 5.20 4.06
N LEU A 230 -2.56 4.65 3.93
CA LEU A 230 -2.89 3.36 4.54
C LEU A 230 -2.21 2.18 3.83
N GLY A 231 -2.05 2.25 2.51
CA GLY A 231 -1.26 1.28 1.77
C GLY A 231 0.22 1.32 2.13
N GLU A 232 0.80 2.52 2.26
CA GLU A 232 2.16 2.73 2.74
C GLU A 232 2.36 2.13 4.13
N HIS A 233 1.43 2.39 5.06
CA HIS A 233 1.48 1.85 6.41
C HIS A 233 1.58 0.32 6.42
N THR A 234 0.76 -0.38 5.63
CA THR A 234 0.79 -1.86 5.61
C THR A 234 2.12 -2.42 5.14
N TYR A 235 2.72 -1.81 4.13
CA TYR A 235 4.03 -2.24 3.63
C TYR A 235 5.18 -1.83 4.54
N LEU A 236 5.15 -0.64 5.13
CA LEU A 236 6.14 -0.25 6.13
C LEU A 236 6.11 -1.18 7.34
N ALA A 237 4.92 -1.58 7.80
CA ALA A 237 4.78 -2.56 8.87
C ALA A 237 5.37 -3.94 8.48
N ALA A 238 5.15 -4.39 7.23
CA ALA A 238 5.73 -5.64 6.73
C ALA A 238 7.26 -5.58 6.63
N LEU A 239 7.81 -4.48 6.11
CA LEU A 239 9.26 -4.25 6.05
C LEU A 239 9.89 -4.24 7.45
N ALA A 240 9.25 -3.53 8.37
CA ALA A 240 9.61 -3.43 9.77
C ALA A 240 9.68 -4.80 10.45
N MET A 241 8.64 -5.58 10.28
CA MET A 241 8.53 -6.94 10.80
C MET A 241 9.69 -7.81 10.31
N ARG A 242 9.95 -7.84 9.00
CA ARG A 242 11.05 -8.62 8.42
C ARG A 242 12.40 -8.20 8.96
N ALA A 243 12.65 -6.91 9.08
CA ALA A 243 13.90 -6.38 9.60
C ALA A 243 14.12 -6.72 11.08
N ILE A 244 13.08 -6.69 11.92
CA ILE A 244 13.16 -7.10 13.34
C ILE A 244 13.43 -8.61 13.43
N LEU A 245 12.65 -9.43 12.72
CA LEU A 245 12.80 -10.90 12.77
C LEU A 245 14.18 -11.38 12.30
N ARG A 246 14.84 -10.61 11.40
CA ARG A 246 16.20 -10.89 10.95
C ARG A 246 17.28 -10.28 11.83
N GLY A 247 16.90 -9.49 12.83
CA GLY A 247 17.86 -8.80 13.71
C GLY A 247 18.62 -7.66 13.02
N GLU A 248 18.09 -7.09 11.93
CA GLU A 248 18.69 -5.98 11.18
C GLU A 248 18.44 -4.63 11.86
N THR A 249 17.38 -4.53 12.64
CA THR A 249 17.00 -3.30 13.34
C THR A 249 16.30 -3.60 14.66
N THR A 250 16.03 -2.55 15.42
CA THR A 250 15.30 -2.62 16.71
C THR A 250 13.90 -2.05 16.56
N GLY A 251 12.99 -2.42 17.46
CA GLY A 251 11.64 -1.85 17.51
C GLY A 251 11.63 -0.33 17.57
N GLU A 252 12.52 0.29 18.39
CA GLU A 252 12.62 1.75 18.49
C GLU A 252 12.98 2.43 17.16
N THR A 253 13.87 1.84 16.37
CA THR A 253 14.22 2.34 15.02
C THR A 253 13.06 2.26 14.05
N VAL A 254 12.29 1.18 14.11
CA VAL A 254 11.12 0.94 13.28
C VAL A 254 9.99 1.91 13.63
N GLU A 255 9.70 2.10 14.91
CA GLU A 255 8.69 3.06 15.36
C GLU A 255 8.99 4.48 14.84
N ALA A 256 10.27 4.89 14.84
CA ALA A 256 10.69 6.17 14.27
C ALA A 256 10.47 6.24 12.75
N ALA A 257 10.62 5.13 12.02
CA ALA A 257 10.35 5.09 10.58
C ALA A 257 8.84 5.13 10.27
N LEU A 258 8.01 4.46 11.07
CA LEU A 258 6.55 4.50 10.95
C LEU A 258 5.96 5.87 11.31
N ALA A 259 6.57 6.59 12.27
CA ALA A 259 6.07 7.88 12.75
C ALA A 259 5.88 8.92 11.64
N ALA A 260 6.70 8.91 10.59
CA ALA A 260 6.55 9.84 9.48
C ALA A 260 5.27 9.58 8.65
N ASN A 261 4.87 8.32 8.47
CA ASN A 261 3.59 7.98 7.84
C ASN A 261 2.41 8.34 8.76
N SER A 262 2.53 8.05 10.07
CA SER A 262 1.54 8.39 11.10
C SER A 262 1.30 9.91 11.17
N ASP A 263 2.36 10.73 11.05
CA ASP A 263 2.26 12.19 10.99
C ASP A 263 1.50 12.70 9.76
N GLU A 264 1.68 12.08 8.60
CA GLU A 264 0.94 12.44 7.39
C GLU A 264 -0.54 12.03 7.49
N LEU A 265 -0.84 10.85 8.07
CA LEU A 265 -2.21 10.43 8.39
C LEU A 265 -2.87 11.42 9.35
N ARG A 266 -2.19 11.80 10.44
CA ARG A 266 -2.65 12.83 11.37
C ARG A 266 -2.95 14.14 10.64
N GLY A 267 -2.04 14.63 9.80
CA GLY A 267 -2.22 15.85 9.02
C GLY A 267 -3.43 15.78 8.08
N THR A 268 -3.75 14.60 7.54
CA THR A 268 -4.95 14.39 6.73
C THR A 268 -6.22 14.52 7.57
N ILE A 269 -6.25 13.94 8.77
CA ILE A 269 -7.36 14.09 9.73
C ILE A 269 -7.49 15.53 10.21
N ASP A 270 -6.36 16.19 10.57
CA ASP A 270 -6.33 17.61 10.95
C ASP A 270 -7.00 18.51 9.91
N SER A 271 -6.74 18.25 8.64
CA SER A 271 -7.25 19.09 7.53
C SER A 271 -8.77 19.09 7.41
N VAL A 272 -9.43 18.01 7.90
CA VAL A 272 -10.88 17.83 7.82
C VAL A 272 -11.57 18.10 9.14
N TYR A 273 -11.02 17.57 10.24
CA TYR A 273 -11.65 17.58 11.57
C TYR A 273 -11.02 18.58 12.54
N GLY A 274 -9.87 19.18 12.19
CA GLY A 274 -9.12 20.09 13.03
C GLY A 274 -8.12 19.39 13.95
N ALA A 275 -7.16 20.17 14.47
CA ALA A 275 -5.97 19.66 15.17
C ALA A 275 -6.29 18.79 16.41
N GLU A 276 -7.37 19.07 17.14
CA GLU A 276 -7.75 18.28 18.33
C GLU A 276 -8.12 16.84 17.93
N ALA A 277 -8.85 16.67 16.83
CA ALA A 277 -9.20 15.36 16.31
C ALA A 277 -7.97 14.63 15.74
N GLY A 278 -7.08 15.35 15.05
CA GLY A 278 -5.84 14.77 14.54
C GLY A 278 -4.91 14.29 15.66
N GLU A 279 -4.76 15.04 16.75
CA GLU A 279 -3.97 14.60 17.90
C GLU A 279 -4.59 13.36 18.59
N ALA A 280 -5.92 13.32 18.73
CA ALA A 280 -6.61 12.16 19.30
C ALA A 280 -6.45 10.91 18.39
N PHE A 281 -6.57 11.09 17.08
CA PHE A 281 -6.29 10.05 16.11
C PHE A 281 -4.84 9.55 16.22
N ALA A 282 -3.85 10.45 16.21
CA ALA A 282 -2.44 10.10 16.28
C ALA A 282 -2.11 9.30 17.54
N SER A 283 -2.64 9.70 18.70
CA SER A 283 -2.43 8.94 19.94
C SER A 283 -2.92 7.50 19.86
N LEU A 284 -4.08 7.26 19.24
CA LEU A 284 -4.61 5.92 19.03
C LEU A 284 -3.80 5.16 17.97
N TRP A 285 -3.37 5.85 16.90
CA TRP A 285 -2.57 5.23 15.84
C TRP A 285 -1.21 4.78 16.34
N ASP A 286 -0.52 5.60 17.14
CA ASP A 286 0.74 5.26 17.79
C ASP A 286 0.61 4.05 18.74
N GLU A 287 -0.53 3.94 19.45
CA GLU A 287 -0.82 2.75 20.28
C GLU A 287 -0.92 1.47 19.44
N HIS A 288 -1.49 1.56 18.21
CA HIS A 288 -1.55 0.45 17.26
C HIS A 288 -0.16 0.02 16.82
N ASP A 289 0.65 0.96 16.35
CA ASP A 289 1.99 0.70 15.85
C ASP A 289 2.87 0.09 16.95
N ALA A 290 2.86 0.68 18.15
CA ALA A 290 3.62 0.18 19.29
C ALA A 290 3.19 -1.25 19.70
N ALA A 291 1.90 -1.55 19.69
CA ALA A 291 1.40 -2.89 20.03
C ALA A 291 1.83 -3.93 18.98
N TYR A 292 1.81 -3.57 17.69
CA TYR A 292 2.28 -4.45 16.63
C TYR A 292 3.79 -4.69 16.70
N VAL A 293 4.59 -3.64 16.86
CA VAL A 293 6.04 -3.75 17.01
C VAL A 293 6.40 -4.61 18.24
N ALA A 294 5.68 -4.44 19.36
CA ALA A 294 5.87 -5.28 20.54
C ALA A 294 5.55 -6.76 20.27
N TYR A 295 4.53 -7.06 19.46
CA TYR A 295 4.23 -8.41 19.02
C TYR A 295 5.39 -9.02 18.22
N VAL A 296 5.86 -8.32 17.20
CA VAL A 296 6.96 -8.77 16.34
C VAL A 296 8.24 -9.02 17.17
N ALA A 297 8.59 -8.09 18.05
CA ALA A 297 9.76 -8.24 18.93
C ALA A 297 9.64 -9.44 19.87
N ALA A 298 8.45 -9.67 20.43
CA ALA A 298 8.20 -10.83 21.29
C ALA A 298 8.31 -12.16 20.53
N VAL A 299 7.86 -12.22 19.28
CA VAL A 299 8.04 -13.39 18.40
C VAL A 299 9.53 -13.60 18.11
N ALA A 300 10.26 -12.58 17.71
CA ALA A 300 11.70 -12.64 17.43
C ALA A 300 12.51 -13.17 18.63
N ASP A 301 12.11 -12.79 19.85
CA ASP A 301 12.77 -13.20 21.09
C ASP A 301 12.23 -14.54 21.66
N GLY A 302 11.22 -15.15 21.04
CA GLY A 302 10.56 -16.38 21.53
C GLY A 302 9.81 -16.19 22.86
N GLN A 303 9.29 -14.98 23.14
CA GLN A 303 8.64 -14.62 24.39
C GLN A 303 7.11 -14.79 24.32
N GLU A 304 6.60 -16.01 24.40
CA GLU A 304 5.16 -16.33 24.23
C GLU A 304 4.22 -15.47 25.09
N SER A 305 4.58 -15.18 26.35
CA SER A 305 3.74 -14.36 27.23
C SER A 305 3.70 -12.88 26.84
N ALA A 306 4.78 -12.36 26.28
CA ALA A 306 4.84 -10.98 25.77
C ALA A 306 4.06 -10.89 24.44
N ALA A 307 4.19 -11.88 23.57
CA ALA A 307 3.40 -11.95 22.34
C ALA A 307 1.90 -11.98 22.63
N ALA A 308 1.45 -12.81 23.59
CA ALA A 308 0.05 -12.85 24.02
C ALA A 308 -0.43 -11.49 24.58
N ALA A 309 0.40 -10.81 25.37
CA ALA A 309 0.05 -9.48 25.90
C ALA A 309 -0.07 -8.42 24.79
N ALA A 310 0.78 -8.49 23.75
CA ALA A 310 0.71 -7.60 22.60
C ALA A 310 -0.55 -7.85 21.75
N LEU A 311 -0.96 -9.10 21.55
CA LEU A 311 -2.23 -9.46 20.90
C LEU A 311 -3.45 -8.92 21.67
N ASP A 312 -3.43 -9.01 23.02
CA ASP A 312 -4.47 -8.42 23.86
C ASP A 312 -4.51 -6.89 23.71
N ALA A 313 -3.35 -6.24 23.61
CA ALA A 313 -3.27 -4.78 23.37
C ALA A 313 -3.84 -4.39 22.01
N LEU A 314 -3.52 -5.13 20.94
CA LEU A 314 -4.09 -4.93 19.60
C LEU A 314 -5.63 -5.11 19.60
N ALA A 315 -6.13 -6.12 20.33
CA ALA A 315 -7.57 -6.33 20.45
C ALA A 315 -8.28 -5.19 21.22
N GLN A 316 -7.67 -4.66 22.28
CA GLN A 316 -8.18 -3.51 23.02
C GLN A 316 -8.14 -2.24 22.20
N HIS A 317 -7.02 -1.98 21.50
CA HIS A 317 -6.85 -0.86 20.59
C HIS A 317 -7.97 -0.85 19.52
N ARG A 318 -8.23 -1.98 18.87
CA ARG A 318 -9.29 -2.10 17.87
C ARG A 318 -10.64 -1.60 18.39
N MET A 319 -10.99 -1.95 19.64
CA MET A 319 -12.26 -1.51 20.24
C MET A 319 -12.27 0.00 20.53
N SER A 320 -11.17 0.53 21.07
CA SER A 320 -11.04 1.96 21.40
C SER A 320 -11.06 2.82 20.16
N PHE A 321 -10.30 2.41 19.13
CA PHE A 321 -10.19 3.15 17.87
C PHE A 321 -11.50 3.12 17.08
N SER A 322 -12.17 1.97 17.00
CA SER A 322 -13.49 1.87 16.33
C SER A 322 -14.55 2.69 17.04
N GLY A 323 -14.51 2.73 18.37
CA GLY A 323 -15.38 3.60 19.18
C GLY A 323 -15.13 5.08 18.87
N TYR A 324 -13.87 5.51 18.84
CA TYR A 324 -13.48 6.88 18.50
C TYR A 324 -13.95 7.27 17.10
N VAL A 325 -13.69 6.43 16.10
CA VAL A 325 -14.07 6.71 14.70
C VAL A 325 -15.57 6.83 14.55
N ALA A 326 -16.37 5.96 15.20
CA ALA A 326 -17.82 6.02 15.18
C ALA A 326 -18.39 7.26 15.92
N GLU A 327 -17.70 7.76 16.94
CA GLU A 327 -18.06 8.99 17.64
C GLU A 327 -17.80 10.23 16.77
N VAL A 328 -16.65 10.27 16.10
CA VAL A 328 -16.22 11.41 15.27
C VAL A 328 -16.97 11.46 13.93
N ASN A 329 -17.27 10.28 13.34
CA ASN A 329 -17.98 10.21 12.06
C ASN A 329 -19.24 9.33 12.14
N PRO A 330 -20.45 9.95 12.19
CA PRO A 330 -21.72 9.21 12.31
C PRO A 330 -22.13 8.43 11.04
N PHE A 331 -21.40 8.61 9.93
CA PHE A 331 -21.61 7.88 8.67
C PHE A 331 -20.79 6.58 8.58
N LEU A 332 -19.92 6.33 9.57
CA LEU A 332 -19.12 5.12 9.66
C LEU A 332 -19.59 4.26 10.85
N SER A 333 -20.06 3.05 10.56
CA SER A 333 -20.44 2.10 11.60
C SER A 333 -19.21 1.62 12.38
N GLY A 334 -19.25 1.77 13.72
CA GLY A 334 -18.18 1.26 14.58
C GLY A 334 -17.95 -0.24 14.42
N ASP A 335 -19.01 -1.03 14.29
CA ASP A 335 -18.90 -2.49 14.07
C ASP A 335 -18.28 -2.81 12.72
N ALA A 336 -18.65 -2.10 11.65
CA ALA A 336 -18.05 -2.30 10.33
C ALA A 336 -16.56 -1.91 10.32
N PHE A 337 -16.22 -0.78 10.96
CA PHE A 337 -14.83 -0.36 11.06
C PHE A 337 -14.01 -1.31 11.95
N ALA A 338 -14.59 -1.82 13.05
CA ALA A 338 -13.96 -2.83 13.89
C ALA A 338 -13.65 -4.13 13.12
N ALA A 339 -14.52 -4.53 12.19
CA ALA A 339 -14.27 -5.68 11.31
C ALA A 339 -13.11 -5.43 10.33
N LEU A 340 -13.01 -4.23 9.73
CA LEU A 340 -11.88 -3.84 8.88
C LEU A 340 -10.57 -3.86 9.68
N MET A 341 -10.56 -3.27 10.87
CA MET A 341 -9.39 -3.28 11.77
C MET A 341 -9.01 -4.69 12.22
N ALA A 342 -9.98 -5.58 12.41
CA ALA A 342 -9.70 -6.98 12.73
C ALA A 342 -8.96 -7.68 11.58
N ASN A 343 -9.46 -7.54 10.35
CA ASN A 343 -8.84 -8.14 9.17
C ASN A 343 -7.42 -7.59 8.96
N HIS A 344 -7.24 -6.27 9.12
CA HIS A 344 -5.92 -5.65 9.04
C HIS A 344 -4.96 -6.25 10.07
N THR A 345 -5.34 -6.27 11.34
CA THR A 345 -4.51 -6.79 12.42
C THR A 345 -4.21 -8.29 12.26
N ASP A 346 -5.23 -9.08 11.89
CA ASP A 346 -5.05 -10.52 11.64
C ASP A 346 -4.06 -10.79 10.51
N ASN A 347 -4.08 -9.98 9.44
CA ASN A 347 -3.12 -10.11 8.36
C ASN A 347 -1.69 -9.77 8.81
N LEU A 348 -1.49 -8.72 9.60
CA LEU A 348 -0.17 -8.37 10.15
C LEU A 348 0.38 -9.48 11.06
N VAL A 349 -0.46 -10.04 11.94
CA VAL A 349 -0.08 -11.15 12.83
C VAL A 349 0.30 -12.39 12.01
N ARG A 350 -0.56 -12.80 11.06
CA ARG A 350 -0.31 -13.96 10.21
C ARG A 350 0.95 -13.81 9.34
N GLN A 351 1.24 -12.61 8.85
CA GLN A 351 2.49 -12.33 8.13
C GLN A 351 3.71 -12.58 9.03
N THR A 352 3.65 -12.09 10.28
CA THR A 352 4.71 -12.26 11.27
C THR A 352 4.94 -13.75 11.55
N ASP A 353 3.88 -14.50 11.84
CA ASP A 353 3.96 -15.94 12.13
C ASP A 353 4.48 -16.74 10.92
N ALA A 354 4.02 -16.41 9.71
CA ALA A 354 4.46 -17.08 8.49
C ALA A 354 5.95 -16.80 8.21
N TYR A 355 6.39 -15.55 8.38
CA TYR A 355 7.79 -15.20 8.18
C TYR A 355 8.73 -15.86 9.19
N ASP A 356 8.37 -15.87 10.47
CA ASP A 356 9.12 -16.53 11.53
C ASP A 356 9.20 -18.06 11.33
N ALA A 357 8.13 -18.66 10.79
CA ALA A 357 8.10 -20.08 10.41
C ALA A 357 8.91 -20.40 9.13
N GLY A 358 9.44 -19.41 8.41
CA GLY A 358 10.12 -19.58 7.12
C GLY A 358 9.18 -19.82 5.94
N GLU A 359 7.89 -19.54 6.11
CA GLU A 359 6.85 -19.63 5.06
C GLU A 359 6.80 -18.30 4.26
N TYR A 360 7.91 -17.96 3.63
CA TYR A 360 8.12 -16.64 3.02
C TYR A 360 7.12 -16.32 1.89
N ASP A 361 6.77 -17.29 1.05
CA ASP A 361 5.73 -17.12 0.02
C ASP A 361 4.41 -16.67 0.65
N LEU A 362 3.98 -17.33 1.74
CA LEU A 362 2.76 -16.98 2.45
C LEU A 362 2.84 -15.59 3.09
N ALA A 363 3.99 -15.22 3.66
CA ALA A 363 4.18 -13.91 4.26
C ALA A 363 4.07 -12.77 3.22
N HIS A 364 4.60 -12.96 2.02
CA HIS A 364 4.47 -11.99 0.92
C HIS A 364 3.06 -11.94 0.34
N ASP A 365 2.39 -13.10 0.18
CA ASP A 365 0.98 -13.16 -0.25
C ASP A 365 0.07 -12.40 0.73
N LEU A 366 0.28 -12.58 2.05
CA LEU A 366 -0.47 -11.87 3.09
C LEU A 366 -0.19 -10.36 3.12
N ALA A 367 1.03 -9.93 2.78
CA ALA A 367 1.35 -8.51 2.65
C ALA A 367 0.55 -7.87 1.50
N ARG A 368 0.44 -8.54 0.35
CA ARG A 368 -0.39 -8.11 -0.77
C ARG A 368 -1.89 -8.10 -0.40
N GLU A 369 -2.37 -9.11 0.34
CA GLU A 369 -3.74 -9.14 0.86
C GLU A 369 -4.01 -7.96 1.81
N ALA A 370 -3.08 -7.65 2.73
CA ALA A 370 -3.18 -6.50 3.62
C ALA A 370 -3.23 -5.17 2.85
N TYR A 371 -2.46 -5.04 1.78
CA TYR A 371 -2.50 -3.87 0.91
C TYR A 371 -3.86 -3.70 0.21
N VAL A 372 -4.48 -4.78 -0.26
CA VAL A 372 -5.85 -4.75 -0.80
C VAL A 372 -6.83 -4.27 0.28
N HIS A 373 -6.75 -4.82 1.49
CA HIS A 373 -7.59 -4.40 2.62
C HIS A 373 -7.42 -2.94 3.01
N ALA A 374 -6.21 -2.39 2.95
CA ALA A 374 -5.97 -0.97 3.18
C ALA A 374 -6.78 -0.10 2.22
N GLY A 375 -6.96 -0.53 0.96
CA GLY A 375 -7.81 0.14 -0.01
C GLY A 375 -9.30 0.11 0.35
N GLU A 376 -9.79 -0.99 0.94
CA GLU A 376 -11.17 -1.08 1.44
C GLU A 376 -11.40 -0.14 2.64
N MET A 377 -10.42 -0.04 3.54
CA MET A 377 -10.45 0.93 4.64
C MET A 377 -10.46 2.36 4.11
N SER A 378 -9.60 2.69 3.16
CA SER A 378 -9.54 4.01 2.53
C SER A 378 -10.86 4.39 1.88
N ALA A 379 -11.50 3.46 1.16
CA ALA A 379 -12.82 3.66 0.55
C ALA A 379 -13.88 3.98 1.60
N SER A 380 -13.89 3.22 2.70
CA SER A 380 -14.86 3.38 3.78
C SER A 380 -14.68 4.73 4.48
N LEU A 381 -13.43 5.09 4.81
CA LEU A 381 -13.11 6.36 5.47
C LEU A 381 -13.39 7.56 4.57
N ALA A 382 -12.88 7.57 3.33
CA ALA A 382 -13.10 8.66 2.39
C ALA A 382 -14.59 8.87 2.10
N GLY A 383 -15.35 7.79 1.95
CA GLY A 383 -16.79 7.83 1.75
C GLY A 383 -17.52 8.45 2.93
N ALA A 384 -17.25 7.98 4.14
CA ALA A 384 -17.87 8.49 5.35
C ALA A 384 -17.51 9.96 5.64
N ILE A 385 -16.25 10.35 5.40
CA ILE A 385 -15.79 11.75 5.52
C ILE A 385 -16.53 12.65 4.53
N ALA A 386 -16.62 12.22 3.28
CA ALA A 386 -17.30 12.99 2.24
C ALA A 386 -18.82 13.13 2.52
N ASP A 387 -19.46 12.10 3.08
CA ASP A 387 -20.86 12.18 3.52
C ASP A 387 -21.06 13.15 4.68
N GLN A 388 -20.10 13.24 5.60
CA GLN A 388 -20.16 14.15 6.73
C GLN A 388 -19.92 15.61 6.33
N PHE A 389 -19.08 15.84 5.34
CA PHE A 389 -18.66 17.17 4.89
C PHE A 389 -18.97 17.42 3.40
N PRO A 390 -20.23 17.33 2.96
CA PRO A 390 -20.59 17.49 1.54
C PRO A 390 -20.24 18.87 0.97
N GLN A 391 -20.06 19.89 1.81
CA GLN A 391 -19.61 21.21 1.39
C GLN A 391 -18.12 21.27 1.03
N LEU A 392 -17.30 20.38 1.61
CA LEU A 392 -15.88 20.23 1.27
C LEU A 392 -15.69 19.28 0.08
N PHE A 393 -16.60 18.33 -0.07
CA PHE A 393 -16.55 17.26 -1.06
C PHE A 393 -17.85 17.20 -1.90
N PRO A 394 -18.18 18.27 -2.64
CA PRO A 394 -19.47 18.41 -3.33
C PRO A 394 -19.71 17.34 -4.41
N ASP A 395 -18.65 16.79 -5.01
CA ASP A 395 -18.71 15.81 -6.10
C ASP A 395 -18.32 14.40 -5.64
N ALA A 396 -18.53 14.11 -4.36
CA ALA A 396 -18.13 12.87 -3.76
C ALA A 396 -18.94 11.67 -4.27
N ALA A 397 -18.46 11.01 -5.31
CA ALA A 397 -18.89 9.68 -5.73
C ALA A 397 -17.87 8.63 -5.25
N VAL A 398 -17.76 8.45 -3.93
CA VAL A 398 -16.86 7.44 -3.35
C VAL A 398 -17.68 6.20 -2.97
N PRO A 399 -17.31 4.97 -3.41
CA PRO A 399 -18.06 3.76 -3.06
C PRO A 399 -18.11 3.54 -1.56
N ARG A 400 -19.25 3.10 -1.03
CA ARG A 400 -19.34 2.60 0.34
C ARG A 400 -18.88 1.14 0.38
N SER A 401 -18.16 0.78 1.44
CA SER A 401 -17.83 -0.62 1.72
C SER A 401 -19.12 -1.45 1.80
N GLY A 402 -19.20 -2.50 0.99
CA GLY A 402 -20.34 -3.44 0.97
C GLY A 402 -21.17 -3.44 -0.31
N LEU A 403 -20.90 -2.56 -1.29
CA LEU A 403 -21.50 -2.67 -2.63
C LEU A 403 -20.49 -3.28 -3.60
N PRO A 404 -20.94 -4.13 -4.56
CA PRO A 404 -20.03 -4.72 -5.52
C PRO A 404 -19.34 -3.63 -6.33
N ILE A 405 -18.03 -3.63 -6.29
CA ILE A 405 -17.18 -2.78 -7.12
C ILE A 405 -17.41 -3.24 -8.55
N ASP A 406 -18.17 -2.44 -9.34
CA ASP A 406 -18.51 -2.81 -10.70
C ASP A 406 -17.29 -2.90 -11.62
N LEU A 407 -17.12 -4.11 -12.15
CA LEU A 407 -16.49 -4.56 -13.41
C LEU A 407 -15.01 -4.24 -13.70
N ILE A 408 -14.42 -3.12 -13.28
CA ILE A 408 -12.98 -2.88 -13.47
C ILE A 408 -12.22 -3.16 -12.16
N GLY A 409 -12.69 -2.68 -11.03
CA GLY A 409 -12.13 -3.01 -9.71
C GLY A 409 -12.44 -4.45 -9.28
N ALA A 410 -13.68 -4.94 -9.53
CA ALA A 410 -14.06 -6.32 -9.25
C ALA A 410 -13.36 -7.34 -10.17
N GLY A 411 -13.00 -6.96 -11.40
CA GLY A 411 -12.19 -7.79 -12.29
C GLY A 411 -10.79 -7.98 -11.73
N MET A 412 -10.14 -6.92 -11.24
CA MET A 412 -8.80 -7.00 -10.68
C MET A 412 -8.77 -7.62 -9.27
N LEU A 413 -9.75 -7.30 -8.40
CA LEU A 413 -9.86 -7.91 -7.06
C LEU A 413 -10.33 -9.37 -7.14
N ALA A 414 -11.28 -9.70 -8.01
CA ALA A 414 -11.73 -11.08 -8.23
C ALA A 414 -10.66 -11.90 -8.99
N LEU A 415 -9.89 -11.28 -9.88
CA LEU A 415 -8.78 -11.93 -10.56
C LEU A 415 -7.63 -12.18 -9.59
N SER A 416 -7.28 -11.22 -8.73
CA SER A 416 -6.27 -11.40 -7.68
C SER A 416 -6.68 -12.48 -6.68
N ALA A 417 -7.93 -12.49 -6.21
CA ALA A 417 -8.44 -13.52 -5.31
C ALA A 417 -8.59 -14.90 -6.00
N ALA A 418 -9.01 -14.95 -7.26
CA ALA A 418 -9.13 -16.19 -8.03
C ALA A 418 -7.78 -16.74 -8.46
N LEU A 419 -6.80 -15.88 -8.79
CA LEU A 419 -5.43 -16.26 -9.08
C LEU A 419 -4.70 -16.74 -7.83
N LEU A 420 -4.93 -16.10 -6.69
CA LEU A 420 -4.41 -16.55 -5.39
C LEU A 420 -4.98 -17.94 -5.05
N ALA A 421 -6.29 -18.14 -5.16
CA ALA A 421 -6.93 -19.45 -4.94
C ALA A 421 -6.47 -20.52 -5.93
N ALA A 422 -6.29 -20.19 -7.21
CA ALA A 422 -5.81 -21.10 -8.24
C ALA A 422 -4.32 -21.47 -8.03
N ARG A 423 -3.51 -20.53 -7.57
CA ARG A 423 -2.08 -20.76 -7.25
C ARG A 423 -1.89 -21.57 -5.97
N LEU A 424 -2.64 -21.30 -4.93
CA LEU A 424 -2.66 -22.14 -3.72
C LEU A 424 -3.04 -23.60 -4.07
N ALA A 425 -3.99 -23.80 -4.99
CA ALA A 425 -4.36 -25.11 -5.49
C ALA A 425 -3.27 -25.76 -6.35
N SER A 426 -2.54 -25.01 -7.17
CA SER A 426 -1.47 -25.53 -8.03
C SER A 426 -0.18 -25.83 -7.27
N ARG A 427 0.14 -25.05 -6.22
CA ARG A 427 1.30 -25.30 -5.33
C ARG A 427 1.08 -26.54 -4.46
N SER A 428 -0.14 -26.78 -3.98
CA SER A 428 -0.46 -28.01 -3.24
C SER A 428 -0.32 -29.31 -4.06
N SER A 429 -0.23 -29.22 -5.38
CA SER A 429 -0.02 -30.36 -6.29
C SER A 429 1.45 -30.62 -6.66
N ARG A 430 2.39 -29.74 -6.29
CA ARG A 430 3.82 -29.95 -6.50
C ARG A 430 4.41 -30.68 -5.28
N SER A 431 4.45 -32.01 -5.33
CA SER A 431 5.20 -32.83 -4.38
C SER A 431 6.70 -32.48 -4.43
N PRO A 432 7.40 -32.39 -3.29
CA PRO A 432 8.82 -32.15 -3.26
C PRO A 432 9.57 -33.31 -3.95
N THR A 433 10.21 -33.03 -5.08
CA THR A 433 11.14 -33.97 -5.69
C THR A 433 12.34 -34.14 -4.75
N ARG A 434 12.41 -35.29 -4.09
CA ARG A 434 13.58 -35.71 -3.28
C ARG A 434 14.84 -35.57 -4.15
N ARG A 435 15.69 -34.61 -3.85
CA ARG A 435 17.07 -34.60 -4.34
C ARG A 435 17.75 -35.86 -3.80
N ALA A 436 18.14 -36.76 -4.68
CA ALA A 436 18.97 -37.92 -4.36
C ALA A 436 20.36 -37.42 -3.89
N ALA A 437 20.80 -37.91 -2.75
CA ALA A 437 22.14 -37.66 -2.25
C ALA A 437 23.16 -38.27 -3.23
N PRO A 438 24.35 -37.65 -3.45
CA PRO A 438 25.41 -38.25 -4.28
C PRO A 438 25.96 -39.50 -3.60
N PRO A 439 26.38 -40.52 -4.34
CA PRO A 439 26.98 -41.72 -3.79
C PRO A 439 28.35 -41.44 -3.17
N ALA A 440 28.68 -42.19 -2.12
CA ALA A 440 29.89 -42.11 -1.31
C ALA A 440 31.18 -42.41 -2.07
#